data_975d2be3626dfe7d03f8e42943fb676a
#
_entry.id   975d2be3626dfe7d03f8e42943fb676a
#
_cell.length_a   1.000
_cell.length_b   1.000
_cell.length_c   1.000
_cell.angle_alpha   90.00
_cell.angle_beta   90.00
_cell.angle_gamma   90.00
#
_symmetry.space_group_name_H-M   'P 1'
#
loop_
_entity.id
_entity.type
_entity.pdbx_description
1 polymer ?
#
loop_
_entity_poly.entity_id
_entity_poly.type
_entity_poly.pdbx_seq_one_letter_code
_entity_poly.pdbx_strand_id
1 'polypeptide(L)'
;MIVSQKYGITSVSKIQENLVICDFSLFSWYAILTKTTTGGQGMKNRSKTVVGIRLLHLKNYLEANAGKNRIVTRGEIEAYLTEKGYPVEKKTLYTDFAILQGEFGLQMEYDVHKKGYRLLNPPFEPYELRLMVDGVQSSKFITKEKAREITEKIKRLAGKDTIKSLNRQSYVADRVRNMNDSVVTDADRIHQAISEDCKISFRYFHYSPNAATKRSYSKDGNKYTVSPYALLWNNGNYYLYAYDSEKQKFRYFRVDRMDAISNPLPIRRDGKEAYHEKQLTTQEAKVFDMFSGTAYNVRMRFRNELADAVIDQFGKDVMMIPCDEQHFIVTAPVGISPPFFAWIATFGRRVKILSPEPVVERMRDFLQRSMDMYKEDGEK
;
A
#
# COMPACT_ATOMS: atom_id res chain seq x y z
N MET A 1 8.20 22.42 -39.16
CA MET A 1 8.43 22.01 -40.53
C MET A 1 9.81 22.46 -41.05
N ILE A 2 10.87 22.35 -40.22
CA ILE A 2 12.26 22.77 -40.59
C ILE A 2 13.34 21.75 -40.10
N VAL A 3 12.97 20.54 -39.71
CA VAL A 3 13.94 19.50 -39.26
C VAL A 3 13.92 18.22 -40.14
N SER A 4 13.06 18.16 -41.19
CA SER A 4 12.95 16.95 -42.00
C SER A 4 13.88 16.91 -43.22
N GLN A 5 14.69 17.95 -43.48
CA GLN A 5 15.52 18.00 -44.71
C GLN A 5 16.98 17.57 -44.53
N LYS A 6 17.41 17.15 -43.33
CA LYS A 6 18.83 16.84 -43.09
C LYS A 6 19.17 15.34 -42.91
N TYR A 7 18.19 14.45 -42.92
CA TYR A 7 18.47 13.02 -42.64
C TYR A 7 17.68 11.99 -43.48
N GLY A 8 17.13 12.36 -44.64
CA GLY A 8 16.69 11.38 -45.66
C GLY A 8 15.74 10.28 -45.17
N ILE A 9 14.83 10.54 -44.22
CA ILE A 9 13.90 9.53 -43.72
C ILE A 9 12.54 9.77 -44.39
N THR A 10 12.30 9.03 -45.44
CA THR A 10 10.99 8.91 -46.08
C THR A 10 10.20 7.78 -45.46
N SER A 11 9.23 8.12 -44.68
CA SER A 11 8.10 7.36 -44.13
C SER A 11 8.12 7.05 -42.62
N VAL A 12 7.25 7.75 -41.91
CA VAL A 12 6.95 7.63 -40.46
C VAL A 12 6.02 6.44 -40.15
N SER A 13 5.65 5.64 -41.17
CA SER A 13 4.63 4.57 -41.03
C SER A 13 5.18 3.19 -40.65
N LYS A 14 6.47 3.03 -40.33
CA LYS A 14 7.07 1.73 -39.94
C LYS A 14 7.66 1.67 -38.55
N ILE A 15 7.44 2.67 -37.68
CA ILE A 15 7.99 2.71 -36.32
C ILE A 15 6.96 2.30 -35.24
N GLN A 16 5.70 2.10 -35.59
CA GLN A 16 4.63 1.82 -34.63
C GLN A 16 4.36 0.34 -34.31
N GLU A 17 5.03 -0.61 -34.96
CA GLU A 17 4.73 -2.03 -34.76
C GLU A 17 5.78 -2.84 -33.96
N ASN A 18 6.83 -2.25 -33.43
CA ASN A 18 7.86 -2.97 -32.66
C ASN A 18 8.22 -2.34 -31.33
N LEU A 19 7.27 -1.74 -30.61
CA LEU A 19 7.42 -1.48 -29.17
C LEU A 19 6.88 -2.67 -28.37
N VAL A 20 7.50 -3.82 -28.56
CA VAL A 20 7.49 -4.91 -27.59
C VAL A 20 8.28 -4.41 -26.39
N ILE A 21 7.63 -4.36 -25.25
CA ILE A 21 8.18 -4.09 -23.94
C ILE A 21 9.47 -4.92 -23.78
N CYS A 22 10.62 -4.30 -24.01
CA CYS A 22 11.90 -4.90 -23.70
C CYS A 22 12.04 -4.90 -22.17
N ASP A 23 11.96 -6.08 -21.61
CA ASP A 23 12.50 -6.42 -20.31
C ASP A 23 13.97 -5.96 -20.27
N PHE A 24 14.24 -4.83 -19.59
CA PHE A 24 15.58 -4.29 -19.39
C PHE A 24 16.34 -5.16 -18.39
N SER A 25 16.69 -6.37 -18.80
CA SER A 25 17.74 -7.12 -18.15
C SER A 25 19.09 -6.53 -18.54
N LEU A 26 19.99 -6.40 -17.58
CA LEU A 26 21.36 -5.87 -17.73
C LEU A 26 22.16 -6.50 -18.90
N PHE A 27 21.69 -7.59 -19.50
CA PHE A 27 22.29 -8.26 -20.66
C PHE A 27 22.08 -7.54 -21.99
N SER A 28 21.02 -6.74 -22.17
CA SER A 28 20.74 -6.07 -23.45
C SER A 28 21.70 -4.91 -23.71
N TRP A 29 22.20 -4.27 -22.68
CA TRP A 29 23.23 -3.20 -22.79
C TRP A 29 24.59 -3.72 -23.20
N TYR A 30 24.92 -4.96 -22.84
CA TYR A 30 26.22 -5.57 -23.18
C TYR A 30 26.35 -5.89 -24.68
N ALA A 31 25.25 -6.21 -25.33
CA ALA A 31 25.23 -6.55 -26.78
C ALA A 31 25.33 -5.32 -27.69
N ILE A 32 24.89 -4.13 -27.23
CA ILE A 32 24.99 -2.89 -28.00
C ILE A 32 26.43 -2.32 -27.97
N LEU A 33 27.16 -2.54 -26.91
CA LEU A 33 28.53 -2.05 -26.72
C LEU A 33 29.62 -2.85 -27.47
N THR A 34 29.32 -4.05 -27.98
CA THR A 34 30.31 -4.88 -28.66
C THR A 34 30.38 -4.69 -30.19
N LYS A 35 29.51 -3.87 -30.79
CA LYS A 35 29.43 -3.71 -32.26
C LYS A 35 30.06 -2.46 -32.84
N THR A 36 30.68 -1.61 -32.06
CA THR A 36 31.37 -0.40 -32.59
C THR A 36 32.80 -0.30 -32.04
N THR A 37 33.74 -1.00 -32.65
CA THR A 37 35.18 -0.71 -32.45
C THR A 37 35.97 -0.86 -33.71
N THR A 38 36.29 0.23 -34.32
CA THR A 38 37.52 0.41 -35.11
C THR A 38 38.12 1.78 -34.79
N GLY A 39 39.35 1.80 -34.24
CA GLY A 39 40.18 3.01 -34.12
C GLY A 39 40.42 3.52 -32.68
N GLY A 40 41.64 3.83 -32.34
CA GLY A 40 42.27 4.26 -31.09
C GLY A 40 41.58 5.13 -30.02
N GLN A 41 40.34 5.59 -30.26
CA GLN A 41 39.44 6.18 -29.25
C GLN A 41 38.74 5.15 -28.38
N GLY A 42 38.71 3.87 -28.79
CA GLY A 42 37.98 2.80 -28.10
C GLY A 42 38.57 2.41 -26.72
N MET A 43 39.86 2.54 -26.51
CA MET A 43 40.50 2.16 -25.24
C MET A 43 40.17 3.13 -24.09
N LYS A 44 40.13 4.44 -24.33
CA LYS A 44 39.79 5.44 -23.32
C LYS A 44 38.30 5.37 -22.92
N ASN A 45 37.40 5.04 -23.85
CA ASN A 45 35.99 4.88 -23.58
C ASN A 45 35.69 3.57 -22.84
N ARG A 46 36.42 2.47 -23.11
CA ARG A 46 36.32 1.22 -22.37
C ARG A 46 36.69 1.38 -20.89
N SER A 47 37.77 2.11 -20.60
CA SER A 47 38.17 2.40 -19.21
C SER A 47 37.11 3.21 -18.45
N LYS A 48 36.50 4.22 -19.04
CA LYS A 48 35.44 5.01 -18.43
C LYS A 48 34.17 4.18 -18.17
N THR A 49 33.79 3.30 -19.08
CA THR A 49 32.62 2.40 -18.94
C THR A 49 32.83 1.41 -17.78
N VAL A 50 34.03 0.83 -17.65
CA VAL A 50 34.38 -0.09 -16.56
C VAL A 50 34.28 0.61 -15.21
N VAL A 51 34.78 1.84 -15.09
CA VAL A 51 34.67 2.65 -13.86
C VAL A 51 33.21 2.92 -13.51
N GLY A 52 32.37 3.31 -14.47
CA GLY A 52 30.97 3.56 -14.23
C GLY A 52 30.22 2.32 -13.71
N ILE A 53 30.45 1.16 -14.32
CA ILE A 53 29.82 -0.11 -13.89
C ILE A 53 30.32 -0.50 -12.48
N ARG A 54 31.60 -0.35 -12.18
CA ARG A 54 32.17 -0.60 -10.86
C ARG A 54 31.53 0.28 -9.79
N LEU A 55 31.38 1.60 -10.06
CA LEU A 55 30.71 2.53 -9.14
C LEU A 55 29.27 2.14 -8.86
N LEU A 56 28.50 1.71 -9.86
CA LEU A 56 27.14 1.22 -9.67
C LEU A 56 27.12 -0.05 -8.80
N HIS A 57 28.00 -1.01 -9.04
CA HIS A 57 28.11 -2.20 -8.18
C HIS A 57 28.46 -1.82 -6.75
N LEU A 58 29.44 -0.92 -6.56
CA LEU A 58 29.87 -0.46 -5.25
C LEU A 58 28.75 0.27 -4.51
N LYS A 59 28.04 1.19 -5.18
CA LYS A 59 26.88 1.88 -4.64
C LYS A 59 25.80 0.92 -4.16
N ASN A 60 25.36 0.01 -5.04
CA ASN A 60 24.33 -0.96 -4.71
C ASN A 60 24.76 -1.90 -3.56
N TYR A 61 26.02 -2.27 -3.51
CA TYR A 61 26.56 -3.10 -2.42
C TYR A 61 26.52 -2.36 -1.07
N LEU A 62 26.95 -1.11 -1.03
CA LEU A 62 26.95 -0.29 0.17
C LEU A 62 25.51 -0.04 0.65
N GLU A 63 24.61 0.36 -0.22
CA GLU A 63 23.20 0.61 0.12
C GLU A 63 22.49 -0.65 0.66
N ALA A 64 22.82 -1.82 0.14
CA ALA A 64 22.22 -3.07 0.59
C ALA A 64 22.84 -3.62 1.89
N ASN A 65 24.14 -3.44 2.12
CA ASN A 65 24.87 -4.12 3.19
C ASN A 65 25.39 -3.19 4.30
N ALA A 66 25.59 -1.90 4.03
CA ALA A 66 25.94 -0.91 5.04
C ALA A 66 24.69 -0.17 5.55
N GLY A 67 24.72 0.31 6.79
CA GLY A 67 23.65 1.08 7.42
C GLY A 67 24.13 1.68 8.75
N LYS A 68 23.28 2.38 9.48
CA LYS A 68 23.65 3.02 10.76
C LYS A 68 24.29 2.03 11.73
N ASN A 69 23.78 0.82 11.80
CA ASN A 69 24.24 -0.24 12.71
C ASN A 69 24.95 -1.40 11.98
N ARG A 70 25.07 -1.34 10.65
CA ARG A 70 25.71 -2.36 9.82
C ARG A 70 26.98 -1.79 9.21
N ILE A 71 28.07 -2.46 9.44
CA ILE A 71 29.41 -2.05 9.00
C ILE A 71 29.90 -3.08 7.99
N VAL A 72 30.41 -2.58 6.86
CA VAL A 72 31.10 -3.38 5.85
C VAL A 72 32.57 -3.07 5.86
N THR A 73 33.39 -4.10 5.87
CA THR A 73 34.85 -3.95 5.84
C THR A 73 35.34 -3.72 4.42
N ARG A 74 36.53 -3.12 4.30
CA ARG A 74 37.19 -2.98 2.99
C ARG A 74 37.34 -4.34 2.28
N GLY A 75 37.77 -5.39 3.02
CA GLY A 75 37.96 -6.73 2.46
C GLY A 75 36.68 -7.30 1.85
N GLU A 76 35.52 -7.12 2.51
CA GLU A 76 34.23 -7.55 1.98
C GLU A 76 33.87 -6.82 0.70
N ILE A 77 34.13 -5.51 0.63
CA ILE A 77 33.90 -4.69 -0.58
C ILE A 77 34.80 -5.15 -1.74
N GLU A 78 36.10 -5.32 -1.48
CA GLU A 78 37.08 -5.79 -2.46
C GLU A 78 36.73 -7.20 -2.97
N ALA A 79 36.34 -8.10 -2.09
CA ALA A 79 35.91 -9.46 -2.44
C ALA A 79 34.64 -9.44 -3.33
N TYR A 80 33.64 -8.63 -2.96
CA TYR A 80 32.43 -8.47 -3.76
C TYR A 80 32.72 -7.91 -5.16
N LEU A 81 33.52 -6.86 -5.27
CA LEU A 81 33.85 -6.26 -6.56
C LEU A 81 34.67 -7.24 -7.42
N THR A 82 35.55 -8.04 -6.81
CA THR A 82 36.31 -9.09 -7.50
C THR A 82 35.39 -10.18 -8.02
N GLU A 83 34.40 -10.64 -7.22
CA GLU A 83 33.36 -11.58 -7.65
C GLU A 83 32.58 -11.08 -8.87
N LYS A 84 32.35 -9.75 -8.95
CA LYS A 84 31.67 -9.13 -10.08
C LYS A 84 32.55 -8.88 -11.30
N GLY A 85 33.83 -9.20 -11.22
CA GLY A 85 34.80 -8.99 -12.31
C GLY A 85 35.41 -7.58 -12.35
N TYR A 86 35.29 -6.82 -11.26
CA TYR A 86 35.80 -5.45 -11.12
C TYR A 86 36.79 -5.34 -9.93
N PRO A 87 37.91 -6.07 -9.92
CA PRO A 87 38.88 -5.97 -8.83
C PRO A 87 39.38 -4.54 -8.68
N VAL A 88 39.57 -4.09 -7.45
CA VAL A 88 39.94 -2.71 -7.14
C VAL A 88 41.05 -2.66 -6.10
N GLU A 89 42.02 -1.74 -6.32
CA GLU A 89 43.04 -1.45 -5.34
C GLU A 89 42.57 -0.40 -4.33
N LYS A 90 43.19 -0.39 -3.15
CA LYS A 90 42.86 0.52 -2.03
C LYS A 90 42.72 1.98 -2.48
N LYS A 91 43.67 2.50 -3.24
CA LYS A 91 43.66 3.90 -3.70
C LYS A 91 42.46 4.21 -4.59
N THR A 92 42.17 3.31 -5.50
CA THR A 92 41.03 3.43 -6.42
C THR A 92 39.69 3.37 -5.66
N LEU A 93 39.58 2.47 -4.67
CA LEU A 93 38.39 2.35 -3.84
C LEU A 93 38.07 3.66 -3.08
N TYR A 94 39.09 4.32 -2.53
CA TYR A 94 38.90 5.64 -1.88
C TYR A 94 38.48 6.74 -2.84
N THR A 95 39.00 6.70 -4.08
CA THR A 95 38.54 7.62 -5.12
C THR A 95 37.07 7.35 -5.46
N ASP A 96 36.69 6.10 -5.58
CA ASP A 96 35.28 5.71 -5.79
C ASP A 96 34.37 6.15 -4.64
N PHE A 97 34.82 6.02 -3.39
CA PHE A 97 34.07 6.56 -2.22
C PHE A 97 33.89 8.08 -2.31
N ALA A 98 34.93 8.81 -2.66
CA ALA A 98 34.83 10.27 -2.81
C ALA A 98 33.80 10.66 -3.89
N ILE A 99 33.73 9.92 -5.00
CA ILE A 99 32.73 10.11 -6.05
C ILE A 99 31.33 9.79 -5.51
N LEU A 100 31.16 8.66 -4.81
CA LEU A 100 29.86 8.29 -4.25
C LEU A 100 29.34 9.28 -3.20
N GLN A 101 30.24 9.86 -2.40
CA GLN A 101 29.88 10.89 -1.43
C GLN A 101 29.54 12.22 -2.11
N GLY A 102 30.35 12.66 -3.07
CA GLY A 102 30.18 13.96 -3.74
C GLY A 102 29.02 13.98 -4.73
N GLU A 103 28.97 12.99 -5.64
CA GLU A 103 28.03 13.02 -6.77
C GLU A 103 26.70 12.29 -6.44
N PHE A 104 26.75 11.28 -5.57
CA PHE A 104 25.56 10.48 -5.24
C PHE A 104 25.03 10.72 -3.82
N GLY A 105 25.68 11.61 -3.06
CA GLY A 105 25.22 12.03 -1.74
C GLY A 105 25.23 10.92 -0.66
N LEU A 106 26.04 9.84 -0.83
CA LEU A 106 26.19 8.83 0.19
C LEU A 106 26.92 9.40 1.41
N GLN A 107 26.31 9.31 2.58
CA GLN A 107 26.95 9.74 3.83
C GLN A 107 27.65 8.56 4.48
N MET A 108 28.94 8.41 4.20
CA MET A 108 29.77 7.31 4.70
C MET A 108 30.63 7.75 5.88
N GLU A 109 30.68 6.91 6.91
CA GLU A 109 31.54 7.07 8.08
C GLU A 109 32.41 5.84 8.29
N TYR A 110 33.69 6.04 8.65
CA TYR A 110 34.60 4.95 8.99
C TYR A 110 34.56 4.68 10.50
N ASP A 111 34.21 3.45 10.87
CA ASP A 111 34.30 3.00 12.27
C ASP A 111 35.69 2.42 12.54
N VAL A 112 36.45 3.10 13.39
CA VAL A 112 37.82 2.74 13.74
C VAL A 112 37.87 1.41 14.53
N HIS A 113 36.89 1.16 15.39
CA HIS A 113 36.87 -0.02 16.24
C HIS A 113 36.54 -1.29 15.44
N LYS A 114 35.60 -1.21 14.53
CA LYS A 114 35.18 -2.34 13.67
C LYS A 114 35.93 -2.37 12.33
N LYS A 115 36.82 -1.40 12.09
CA LYS A 115 37.64 -1.29 10.87
C LYS A 115 36.86 -1.39 9.57
N GLY A 116 35.71 -0.69 9.50
CA GLY A 116 34.83 -0.74 8.35
C GLY A 116 33.99 0.51 8.17
N TYR A 117 33.15 0.51 7.17
CA TYR A 117 32.36 1.65 6.74
C TYR A 117 30.87 1.42 7.08
N ARG A 118 30.23 2.45 7.63
CA ARG A 118 28.78 2.52 7.81
C ARG A 118 28.21 3.58 6.83
N LEU A 119 26.96 3.37 6.44
CA LEU A 119 26.19 4.33 5.67
C LEU A 119 25.17 4.98 6.62
N LEU A 120 25.24 6.32 6.76
CA LEU A 120 24.37 7.07 7.67
C LEU A 120 23.00 7.35 7.07
N ASN A 121 22.90 7.33 5.73
CA ASN A 121 21.67 7.55 4.99
C ASN A 121 21.36 6.38 4.02
N PRO A 122 21.25 5.13 4.50
CA PRO A 122 20.88 4.02 3.64
C PRO A 122 19.47 4.25 3.10
N PRO A 123 19.14 3.78 1.88
CA PRO A 123 17.80 3.89 1.32
C PRO A 123 16.75 3.22 2.24
N PHE A 124 17.10 2.09 2.85
CA PHE A 124 16.28 1.36 3.80
C PHE A 124 17.14 0.67 4.86
N GLU A 125 16.70 0.75 6.11
CA GLU A 125 17.22 -0.09 7.18
C GLU A 125 16.55 -1.48 7.16
N PRO A 126 17.18 -2.54 7.70
CA PRO A 126 16.60 -3.89 7.70
C PRO A 126 15.23 -4.01 8.32
N TYR A 127 14.95 -3.24 9.36
CA TYR A 127 13.64 -3.24 10.03
C TYR A 127 12.55 -2.60 9.16
N GLU A 128 12.89 -1.60 8.32
CA GLU A 128 11.98 -0.95 7.39
C GLU A 128 11.59 -1.91 6.25
N LEU A 129 12.58 -2.63 5.69
CA LEU A 129 12.32 -3.68 4.70
C LEU A 129 11.44 -4.79 5.29
N ARG A 130 11.66 -5.16 6.57
CA ARG A 130 10.82 -6.14 7.26
C ARG A 130 9.39 -5.64 7.41
N LEU A 131 9.21 -4.39 7.84
CA LEU A 131 7.89 -3.77 7.97
C LEU A 131 7.14 -3.75 6.63
N MET A 132 7.85 -3.43 5.52
CA MET A 132 7.25 -3.49 4.18
C MET A 132 6.82 -4.91 3.80
N VAL A 133 7.66 -5.92 4.05
CA VAL A 133 7.34 -7.34 3.78
C VAL A 133 6.15 -7.78 4.63
N ASP A 134 6.15 -7.46 5.92
CA ASP A 134 5.06 -7.81 6.85
C ASP A 134 3.75 -7.13 6.44
N GLY A 135 3.80 -5.85 6.04
CA GLY A 135 2.65 -5.11 5.50
C GLY A 135 2.07 -5.76 4.25
N VAL A 136 2.93 -6.16 3.30
CA VAL A 136 2.52 -6.85 2.08
C VAL A 136 1.94 -8.23 2.39
N GLN A 137 2.59 -9.00 3.26
CA GLN A 137 2.15 -10.35 3.60
C GLN A 137 0.88 -10.37 4.46
N SER A 138 0.68 -9.37 5.33
CA SER A 138 -0.52 -9.24 6.15
C SER A 138 -1.72 -8.68 5.39
N SER A 139 -1.52 -8.11 4.20
CA SER A 139 -2.58 -7.54 3.40
C SER A 139 -3.60 -8.59 2.95
N LYS A 140 -4.88 -8.37 3.28
CA LYS A 140 -5.99 -9.18 2.77
C LYS A 140 -6.38 -8.83 1.34
N PHE A 141 -5.95 -7.66 0.88
CA PHE A 141 -6.34 -7.04 -0.37
C PHE A 141 -5.65 -7.66 -1.59
N ILE A 142 -4.43 -8.15 -1.44
CA ILE A 142 -3.64 -8.75 -2.52
C ILE A 142 -3.63 -10.27 -2.42
N THR A 143 -3.60 -10.93 -3.60
CA THR A 143 -3.49 -12.38 -3.69
C THR A 143 -2.15 -12.89 -3.11
N LYS A 144 -2.08 -14.18 -2.82
CA LYS A 144 -0.85 -14.81 -2.31
C LYS A 144 0.30 -14.68 -3.31
N GLU A 145 0.00 -14.87 -4.58
CA GLU A 145 0.93 -14.77 -5.70
C GLU A 145 1.49 -13.35 -5.83
N LYS A 146 0.62 -12.35 -5.80
CA LYS A 146 1.02 -10.93 -5.89
C LYS A 146 1.82 -10.48 -4.67
N ALA A 147 1.44 -10.93 -3.47
CA ALA A 147 2.20 -10.67 -2.26
C ALA A 147 3.61 -11.26 -2.35
N ARG A 148 3.75 -12.48 -2.88
CA ARG A 148 5.06 -13.12 -3.12
C ARG A 148 5.90 -12.34 -4.12
N GLU A 149 5.32 -11.95 -5.26
CA GLU A 149 6.01 -11.14 -6.28
C GLU A 149 6.58 -9.84 -5.69
N ILE A 150 5.74 -9.08 -4.96
CA ILE A 150 6.15 -7.82 -4.33
C ILE A 150 7.24 -8.07 -3.27
N THR A 151 7.10 -9.12 -2.45
CA THR A 151 8.09 -9.49 -1.45
C THR A 151 9.45 -9.79 -2.09
N GLU A 152 9.48 -10.52 -3.21
CA GLU A 152 10.73 -10.78 -3.94
C GLU A 152 11.36 -9.51 -4.53
N LYS A 153 10.56 -8.53 -4.95
CA LYS A 153 11.07 -7.21 -5.36
C LYS A 153 11.68 -6.44 -4.18
N ILE A 154 11.02 -6.44 -3.01
CA ILE A 154 11.55 -5.81 -1.79
C ILE A 154 12.88 -6.48 -1.36
N LYS A 155 12.98 -7.80 -1.43
CA LYS A 155 14.22 -8.51 -1.09
C LYS A 155 15.42 -8.11 -1.95
N ARG A 156 15.19 -7.68 -3.21
CA ARG A 156 16.29 -7.19 -4.08
C ARG A 156 16.94 -5.91 -3.56
N LEU A 157 16.26 -5.16 -2.68
CA LEU A 157 16.79 -3.96 -2.02
C LEU A 157 17.66 -4.31 -0.80
N ALA A 158 17.72 -5.59 -0.41
CA ALA A 158 18.38 -6.06 0.80
C ALA A 158 19.69 -6.80 0.50
N GLY A 159 20.66 -6.68 1.39
CA GLY A 159 21.87 -7.51 1.36
C GLY A 159 21.59 -8.95 1.80
N LYS A 160 22.56 -9.85 1.53
CA LYS A 160 22.43 -11.30 1.75
C LYS A 160 21.96 -11.67 3.16
N ASP A 161 22.45 -11.00 4.21
CA ASP A 161 22.08 -11.33 5.59
C ASP A 161 20.69 -10.79 5.97
N THR A 162 20.31 -9.64 5.43
CA THR A 162 18.94 -9.12 5.57
C THR A 162 17.94 -10.03 4.87
N ILE A 163 18.26 -10.56 3.67
CA ILE A 163 17.41 -11.54 2.97
C ILE A 163 17.20 -12.79 3.82
N LYS A 164 18.28 -13.33 4.44
CA LYS A 164 18.15 -14.49 5.36
C LYS A 164 17.22 -14.19 6.53
N SER A 165 17.31 -12.97 7.09
CA SER A 165 16.43 -12.51 8.15
C SER A 165 14.98 -12.35 7.69
N LEU A 166 14.74 -11.83 6.49
CA LEU A 166 13.41 -11.69 5.89
C LEU A 166 12.75 -13.04 5.54
N ASN A 167 13.58 -14.05 5.24
CA ASN A 167 13.10 -15.41 4.98
C ASN A 167 12.75 -16.19 6.27
N ARG A 168 13.24 -15.76 7.43
CA ARG A 168 12.81 -16.26 8.74
C ARG A 168 11.47 -15.66 9.06
N GLN A 169 10.47 -16.29 8.63
CA GLN A 169 9.04 -16.08 8.63
C GLN A 169 8.49 -15.16 9.72
N SER A 170 7.80 -14.11 9.30
CA SER A 170 6.59 -13.68 9.99
C SER A 170 5.49 -14.69 9.62
N TYR A 171 5.05 -15.52 10.57
CA TYR A 171 3.88 -16.35 10.38
C TYR A 171 2.66 -15.43 10.40
N VAL A 172 2.22 -15.00 9.23
CA VAL A 172 0.90 -14.39 9.13
C VAL A 172 -0.09 -15.55 9.23
N ALA A 173 -0.87 -15.59 10.32
CA ALA A 173 -1.96 -16.56 10.48
C ALA A 173 -2.79 -16.60 9.20
N ASP A 174 -3.14 -17.80 8.75
CA ASP A 174 -3.84 -18.03 7.49
C ASP A 174 -5.08 -17.15 7.42
N ARG A 175 -5.03 -16.11 6.61
CA ARG A 175 -6.12 -15.14 6.44
C ARG A 175 -6.78 -15.40 5.11
N VAL A 176 -8.09 -15.32 5.08
CA VAL A 176 -8.85 -15.30 3.83
C VAL A 176 -8.38 -14.08 3.02
N ARG A 177 -7.63 -14.33 1.96
CA ARG A 177 -7.12 -13.31 1.04
C ARG A 177 -8.11 -13.10 -0.10
N ASN A 178 -8.04 -11.95 -0.72
CA ASN A 178 -8.77 -11.69 -1.95
C ASN A 178 -8.24 -12.63 -3.05
N MET A 179 -9.14 -13.15 -3.86
CA MET A 179 -8.80 -14.03 -5.00
C MET A 179 -8.77 -13.27 -6.33
N ASN A 180 -8.86 -11.94 -6.31
CA ASN A 180 -8.89 -11.13 -7.52
C ASN A 180 -7.59 -10.34 -7.70
N ASP A 181 -6.78 -10.74 -8.66
CA ASP A 181 -5.49 -10.09 -8.99
C ASP A 181 -5.65 -8.69 -9.58
N SER A 182 -6.83 -8.38 -10.15
CA SER A 182 -7.07 -7.08 -10.78
C SER A 182 -7.19 -5.93 -9.78
N VAL A 183 -7.40 -6.20 -8.50
CA VAL A 183 -7.73 -5.16 -7.50
C VAL A 183 -6.62 -4.10 -7.37
N VAL A 184 -5.36 -4.47 -7.54
CA VAL A 184 -4.23 -3.51 -7.52
C VAL A 184 -4.28 -2.59 -8.74
N THR A 185 -4.46 -3.17 -9.94
CA THR A 185 -4.59 -2.39 -11.18
C THR A 185 -5.88 -1.60 -11.24
N ASP A 186 -6.93 -2.07 -10.59
CA ASP A 186 -8.20 -1.38 -10.46
C ASP A 186 -8.08 -0.16 -9.54
N ALA A 187 -7.31 -0.25 -8.46
CA ALA A 187 -6.99 0.90 -7.63
C ALA A 187 -6.21 1.96 -8.42
N ASP A 188 -5.25 1.57 -9.26
CA ASP A 188 -4.51 2.50 -10.12
C ASP A 188 -5.42 3.20 -11.12
N ARG A 189 -6.36 2.49 -11.77
CA ARG A 189 -7.36 3.11 -12.67
C ARG A 189 -8.23 4.13 -11.95
N ILE A 190 -8.63 3.83 -10.72
CA ILE A 190 -9.40 4.75 -9.88
C ILE A 190 -8.56 6.00 -9.54
N HIS A 191 -7.30 5.84 -9.14
CA HIS A 191 -6.39 6.94 -8.89
C HIS A 191 -6.20 7.83 -10.13
N GLN A 192 -6.02 7.20 -11.30
CA GLN A 192 -5.92 7.90 -12.57
C GLN A 192 -7.19 8.74 -12.85
N ALA A 193 -8.37 8.15 -12.68
CA ALA A 193 -9.63 8.86 -12.90
C ALA A 193 -9.83 10.03 -11.93
N ILE A 194 -9.40 9.89 -10.66
CA ILE A 194 -9.39 10.99 -9.68
C ILE A 194 -8.47 12.12 -10.15
N SER A 195 -7.28 11.77 -10.63
CA SER A 195 -6.26 12.72 -11.10
C SER A 195 -6.68 13.47 -12.35
N GLU A 196 -7.36 12.78 -13.28
CA GLU A 196 -7.83 13.32 -14.55
C GLU A 196 -9.20 14.00 -14.45
N ASP A 197 -9.80 14.09 -13.26
CA ASP A 197 -11.14 14.65 -13.03
C ASP A 197 -12.24 13.96 -13.86
N CYS A 198 -12.15 12.63 -14.03
CA CYS A 198 -13.01 11.83 -14.89
C CYS A 198 -13.90 10.87 -14.09
N LYS A 199 -15.06 10.50 -14.69
CA LYS A 199 -15.89 9.40 -14.20
C LYS A 199 -15.31 8.03 -14.53
N ILE A 200 -15.74 7.02 -13.79
CA ILE A 200 -15.49 5.60 -14.07
C ILE A 200 -16.79 4.82 -14.12
N SER A 201 -16.77 3.67 -14.79
CA SER A 201 -17.87 2.71 -14.75
C SER A 201 -17.39 1.33 -14.30
N PHE A 202 -18.27 0.60 -13.62
CA PHE A 202 -17.99 -0.75 -13.12
C PHE A 202 -19.30 -1.48 -12.84
N ARG A 203 -19.24 -2.83 -12.74
CA ARG A 203 -20.31 -3.64 -12.15
C ARG A 203 -19.99 -3.89 -10.68
N TYR A 204 -21.01 -3.93 -9.83
CA TYR A 204 -20.84 -4.17 -8.40
C TYR A 204 -21.55 -5.44 -7.97
N PHE A 205 -20.86 -6.32 -7.26
CA PHE A 205 -21.42 -7.59 -6.83
C PHE A 205 -21.37 -7.78 -5.31
N HIS A 206 -22.25 -8.66 -4.85
CA HIS A 206 -22.26 -9.24 -3.50
C HIS A 206 -22.06 -10.73 -3.60
N TYR A 207 -21.46 -11.34 -2.59
CA TYR A 207 -21.44 -12.80 -2.52
C TYR A 207 -22.82 -13.34 -2.14
N SER A 208 -23.27 -14.37 -2.84
CA SER A 208 -24.54 -15.06 -2.61
C SER A 208 -24.32 -16.56 -2.68
N PRO A 209 -24.78 -17.34 -1.68
CA PRO A 209 -24.69 -18.79 -1.70
C PRO A 209 -25.49 -19.42 -2.85
N ASN A 210 -26.55 -18.75 -3.29
CA ASN A 210 -27.49 -19.25 -4.30
C ASN A 210 -27.05 -18.96 -5.75
N ALA A 211 -26.01 -18.17 -5.96
CA ALA A 211 -25.50 -17.86 -7.29
C ALA A 211 -24.47 -18.91 -7.73
N ALA A 212 -24.56 -19.42 -8.96
CA ALA A 212 -23.62 -20.40 -9.50
C ALA A 212 -22.15 -19.99 -9.39
N THR A 213 -21.86 -18.70 -9.56
CA THR A 213 -20.51 -18.09 -9.39
C THR A 213 -20.27 -17.57 -7.98
N LYS A 214 -21.19 -17.80 -7.03
CA LYS A 214 -21.23 -17.15 -5.71
C LYS A 214 -21.24 -15.61 -5.76
N ARG A 215 -21.49 -15.00 -6.92
CA ARG A 215 -21.59 -13.55 -7.12
C ARG A 215 -22.98 -13.19 -7.61
N SER A 216 -23.64 -12.27 -6.92
CA SER A 216 -24.89 -11.64 -7.33
C SER A 216 -24.63 -10.18 -7.63
N TYR A 217 -24.93 -9.74 -8.84
CA TYR A 217 -24.68 -8.37 -9.26
C TYR A 217 -25.81 -7.44 -8.87
N SER A 218 -25.46 -6.27 -8.33
CA SER A 218 -26.40 -5.19 -8.09
C SER A 218 -26.88 -4.58 -9.41
N LYS A 219 -28.05 -3.94 -9.41
CA LYS A 219 -28.69 -3.35 -10.59
C LYS A 219 -28.86 -4.36 -11.77
N ASP A 220 -29.18 -5.62 -11.45
CA ASP A 220 -29.36 -6.69 -12.45
C ASP A 220 -28.14 -6.82 -13.42
N GLY A 221 -26.94 -6.54 -12.90
CA GLY A 221 -25.69 -6.59 -13.67
C GLY A 221 -25.36 -5.33 -14.46
N ASN A 222 -26.20 -4.30 -14.42
CA ASN A 222 -25.93 -3.04 -15.05
C ASN A 222 -24.77 -2.30 -14.39
N LYS A 223 -24.02 -1.51 -15.18
CA LYS A 223 -22.89 -0.75 -14.69
C LYS A 223 -23.33 0.45 -13.86
N TYR A 224 -22.57 0.71 -12.82
CA TYR A 224 -22.53 2.01 -12.15
C TYR A 224 -21.63 2.94 -12.96
N THR A 225 -22.03 4.19 -13.13
CA THR A 225 -21.17 5.29 -13.62
C THR A 225 -21.12 6.33 -12.52
N VAL A 226 -19.96 6.52 -11.92
CA VAL A 226 -19.79 7.38 -10.74
C VAL A 226 -18.60 8.32 -10.90
N SER A 227 -18.61 9.39 -10.12
CA SER A 227 -17.53 10.36 -10.01
C SER A 227 -16.62 9.97 -8.81
N PRO A 228 -15.42 9.44 -9.02
CA PRO A 228 -14.52 9.02 -7.95
C PRO A 228 -13.88 10.25 -7.29
N TYR A 229 -13.83 10.30 -5.95
CA TYR A 229 -13.25 11.41 -5.18
C TYR A 229 -12.09 11.00 -4.29
N ALA A 230 -12.17 9.85 -3.64
CA ALA A 230 -11.11 9.34 -2.78
C ALA A 230 -11.08 7.81 -2.75
N LEU A 231 -9.89 7.27 -2.57
CA LEU A 231 -9.67 5.88 -2.19
C LEU A 231 -9.27 5.84 -0.72
N LEU A 232 -10.04 5.14 0.09
CA LEU A 232 -9.86 5.01 1.52
C LEU A 232 -9.42 3.59 1.85
N TRP A 233 -8.42 3.47 2.72
CA TRP A 233 -7.97 2.19 3.25
C TRP A 233 -8.57 1.96 4.63
N ASN A 234 -9.38 0.92 4.79
CA ASN A 234 -9.96 0.55 6.07
C ASN A 234 -10.07 -0.97 6.23
N ASN A 235 -9.67 -1.50 7.38
CA ASN A 235 -9.73 -2.92 7.74
C ASN A 235 -9.15 -3.86 6.68
N GLY A 236 -8.06 -3.44 6.01
CA GLY A 236 -7.38 -4.23 4.99
C GLY A 236 -8.09 -4.27 3.63
N ASN A 237 -9.00 -3.34 3.34
CA ASN A 237 -9.67 -3.20 2.05
C ASN A 237 -9.64 -1.75 1.56
N TYR A 238 -9.62 -1.58 0.23
CA TYR A 238 -9.88 -0.28 -0.38
C TYR A 238 -11.36 -0.02 -0.55
N TYR A 239 -11.76 1.20 -0.23
CA TYR A 239 -13.10 1.73 -0.44
C TYR A 239 -13.01 2.96 -1.34
N LEU A 240 -13.73 2.90 -2.45
CA LEU A 240 -13.93 4.05 -3.30
C LEU A 240 -15.04 4.92 -2.70
N TYR A 241 -14.72 6.18 -2.39
CA TYR A 241 -15.70 7.21 -2.09
C TYR A 241 -16.04 7.95 -3.38
N ALA A 242 -17.26 7.82 -3.84
CA ALA A 242 -17.69 8.35 -5.12
C ALA A 242 -19.08 8.97 -5.06
N TYR A 243 -19.31 10.00 -5.88
CA TYR A 243 -20.63 10.60 -6.08
C TYR A 243 -21.40 9.80 -7.14
N ASP A 244 -22.56 9.31 -6.74
CA ASP A 244 -23.51 8.60 -7.59
C ASP A 244 -24.53 9.63 -8.11
N SER A 245 -24.39 10.04 -9.37
CA SER A 245 -25.23 11.07 -10.00
C SER A 245 -26.70 10.64 -10.14
N GLU A 246 -26.98 9.32 -10.26
CA GLU A 246 -28.36 8.81 -10.31
C GLU A 246 -29.07 8.98 -8.96
N LYS A 247 -28.33 8.82 -7.86
CA LYS A 247 -28.86 8.94 -6.50
C LYS A 247 -28.57 10.28 -5.85
N GLN A 248 -27.86 11.16 -6.52
CA GLN A 248 -27.43 12.48 -6.05
C GLN A 248 -26.81 12.47 -4.65
N LYS A 249 -25.95 11.47 -4.38
CA LYS A 249 -25.28 11.30 -3.08
C LYS A 249 -23.95 10.59 -3.18
N PHE A 250 -23.09 10.84 -2.21
CA PHE A 250 -21.85 10.08 -2.02
C PHE A 250 -22.14 8.68 -1.48
N ARG A 251 -21.34 7.72 -1.96
CA ARG A 251 -21.41 6.32 -1.58
C ARG A 251 -20.02 5.72 -1.46
N TYR A 252 -19.90 4.71 -0.63
CA TYR A 252 -18.71 3.88 -0.53
C TYR A 252 -18.91 2.57 -1.31
N PHE A 253 -17.90 2.20 -2.10
CA PHE A 253 -17.84 0.94 -2.82
C PHE A 253 -16.55 0.20 -2.46
N ARG A 254 -16.65 -1.02 -2.03
CA ARG A 254 -15.46 -1.86 -1.83
C ARG A 254 -14.87 -2.22 -3.17
N VAL A 255 -13.58 -1.93 -3.36
CA VAL A 255 -12.91 -2.13 -4.66
C VAL A 255 -12.84 -3.60 -5.03
N ASP A 256 -12.67 -4.49 -4.06
CA ASP A 256 -12.66 -5.94 -4.26
C ASP A 256 -14.02 -6.53 -4.71
N ARG A 257 -15.09 -5.75 -4.64
CA ARG A 257 -16.44 -6.09 -5.12
C ARG A 257 -16.83 -5.37 -6.41
N MET A 258 -15.91 -4.64 -6.97
CA MET A 258 -16.07 -4.00 -8.28
C MET A 258 -15.51 -4.92 -9.37
N ASP A 259 -16.23 -5.04 -10.46
CA ASP A 259 -15.86 -5.86 -11.61
C ASP A 259 -15.91 -5.03 -12.89
N ALA A 260 -14.99 -5.31 -13.83
CA ALA A 260 -14.89 -4.61 -15.11
C ALA A 260 -14.80 -3.08 -14.95
N ILE A 261 -13.90 -2.61 -14.07
CA ILE A 261 -13.65 -1.17 -13.90
C ILE A 261 -13.07 -0.61 -15.21
N SER A 262 -13.72 0.44 -15.72
CA SER A 262 -13.25 1.11 -16.94
C SER A 262 -11.98 1.91 -16.67
N ASN A 263 -11.24 2.21 -17.75
CA ASN A 263 -10.34 3.36 -17.74
C ASN A 263 -11.14 4.64 -17.50
N PRO A 264 -10.49 5.77 -17.16
CA PRO A 264 -11.16 7.06 -17.05
C PRO A 264 -12.05 7.33 -18.26
N LEU A 265 -13.31 7.66 -18.02
CA LEU A 265 -14.25 7.98 -19.08
C LEU A 265 -14.01 9.44 -19.53
N PRO A 266 -14.27 9.79 -20.80
CA PRO A 266 -14.15 11.18 -21.26
C PRO A 266 -15.34 12.05 -20.77
N ILE A 267 -15.69 11.91 -19.51
CA ILE A 267 -16.81 12.59 -18.84
C ILE A 267 -16.30 13.14 -17.51
N ARG A 268 -16.45 14.44 -17.29
CA ARG A 268 -16.03 15.09 -16.04
C ARG A 268 -16.86 14.64 -14.86
N ARG A 269 -16.26 14.70 -13.66
CA ARG A 269 -16.92 14.34 -12.40
C ARG A 269 -18.01 15.34 -12.05
N ASP A 270 -19.10 14.83 -11.47
CA ASP A 270 -20.17 15.61 -10.83
C ASP A 270 -20.00 15.61 -9.31
N GLY A 271 -20.75 16.44 -8.61
CA GLY A 271 -20.85 16.46 -7.15
C GLY A 271 -19.71 17.21 -6.45
N LYS A 272 -18.94 18.04 -7.16
CA LYS A 272 -17.83 18.82 -6.61
C LYS A 272 -18.30 19.77 -5.49
N GLU A 273 -19.48 20.39 -5.63
CA GLU A 273 -20.04 21.30 -4.64
C GLU A 273 -20.45 20.59 -3.33
N ALA A 274 -20.83 19.31 -3.46
CA ALA A 274 -21.18 18.47 -2.32
C ALA A 274 -19.96 17.75 -1.69
N TYR A 275 -18.79 17.87 -2.31
CA TYR A 275 -17.55 17.27 -1.82
C TYR A 275 -16.81 18.23 -0.89
N HIS A 276 -16.65 17.84 0.36
CA HIS A 276 -15.87 18.57 1.34
C HIS A 276 -14.75 17.68 1.87
N GLU A 277 -13.51 17.95 1.46
CA GLU A 277 -12.33 17.16 1.83
C GLU A 277 -12.12 17.07 3.36
N LYS A 278 -12.39 18.16 4.07
CA LYS A 278 -12.34 18.20 5.55
C LYS A 278 -13.36 17.28 6.23
N GLN A 279 -14.43 16.89 5.53
CA GLN A 279 -15.42 15.97 6.09
C GLN A 279 -14.97 14.51 5.99
N LEU A 280 -14.07 14.15 5.06
CA LEU A 280 -13.55 12.80 4.94
C LEU A 280 -12.79 12.40 6.21
N THR A 281 -11.79 13.18 6.62
CA THR A 281 -10.99 12.89 7.82
C THR A 281 -11.80 12.92 9.11
N THR A 282 -12.82 13.79 9.19
CA THR A 282 -13.71 13.88 10.36
C THR A 282 -14.83 12.84 10.33
N GLN A 283 -15.30 12.43 9.14
CA GLN A 283 -16.31 11.37 9.00
C GLN A 283 -15.70 9.98 9.09
N GLU A 284 -14.45 9.78 8.66
CA GLU A 284 -13.73 8.51 8.82
C GLU A 284 -13.63 8.08 10.28
N ALA A 285 -13.35 9.04 11.17
CA ALA A 285 -13.38 8.79 12.61
C ALA A 285 -14.79 8.47 13.14
N LYS A 286 -15.85 8.81 12.39
CA LYS A 286 -17.25 8.62 12.79
C LYS A 286 -17.89 7.37 12.18
N VAL A 287 -17.23 6.74 11.18
CA VAL A 287 -17.80 5.59 10.45
C VAL A 287 -17.23 4.31 11.05
N PHE A 288 -18.07 3.58 11.75
CA PHE A 288 -17.76 2.22 12.19
C PHE A 288 -17.80 1.31 10.96
N ASP A 289 -16.63 0.79 10.52
CA ASP A 289 -16.47 -0.11 9.38
C ASP A 289 -17.01 0.41 8.03
N MET A 290 -16.88 1.73 7.75
CA MET A 290 -17.33 2.36 6.50
C MET A 290 -18.85 2.24 6.22
N PHE A 291 -19.63 2.00 7.25
CA PHE A 291 -21.09 2.12 7.19
C PHE A 291 -21.51 3.56 7.50
N SER A 292 -22.06 4.26 6.53
CA SER A 292 -22.62 5.61 6.69
C SER A 292 -23.91 5.56 7.49
N GLY A 293 -23.82 5.70 8.82
CA GLY A 293 -24.97 5.91 9.68
C GLY A 293 -25.12 7.38 10.10
N THR A 294 -26.26 7.75 10.65
CA THR A 294 -26.42 9.06 11.30
C THR A 294 -25.42 9.17 12.45
N ALA A 295 -24.59 10.21 12.44
CA ALA A 295 -23.58 10.44 13.48
C ALA A 295 -24.24 11.00 14.75
N TYR A 296 -23.90 10.43 15.89
CA TYR A 296 -24.31 10.89 17.22
C TYR A 296 -23.11 11.02 18.13
N ASN A 297 -23.11 11.99 19.04
CA ASN A 297 -22.21 11.97 20.17
C ASN A 297 -22.75 10.98 21.21
N VAL A 298 -22.15 9.79 21.22
CA VAL A 298 -22.61 8.69 22.07
C VAL A 298 -21.85 8.69 23.38
N ARG A 299 -22.58 8.74 24.50
CA ARG A 299 -22.02 8.60 25.84
C ARG A 299 -22.11 7.15 26.28
N MET A 300 -20.99 6.55 26.62
CA MET A 300 -20.85 5.12 26.96
C MET A 300 -20.11 4.97 28.28
N ARG A 301 -20.54 4.03 29.10
CA ARG A 301 -19.83 3.65 30.34
C ARG A 301 -19.15 2.31 30.12
N PHE A 302 -17.87 2.25 30.43
CA PHE A 302 -17.02 1.06 30.32
C PHE A 302 -16.47 0.66 31.67
N ARG A 303 -16.20 -0.64 31.88
CA ARG A 303 -15.36 -1.08 32.99
C ARG A 303 -13.90 -0.70 32.74
N ASN A 304 -13.13 -0.41 33.81
CA ASN A 304 -11.74 0.06 33.73
C ASN A 304 -10.83 -0.87 32.91
N GLU A 305 -11.08 -2.17 32.94
CA GLU A 305 -10.35 -3.19 32.18
C GLU A 305 -10.48 -3.05 30.64
N LEU A 306 -11.41 -2.23 30.15
CA LEU A 306 -11.64 -1.99 28.73
C LEU A 306 -10.98 -0.70 28.23
N ALA A 307 -10.13 -0.07 29.02
CA ALA A 307 -9.45 1.17 28.62
C ALA A 307 -8.65 0.99 27.32
N ASP A 308 -7.90 -0.11 27.20
CA ASP A 308 -7.13 -0.41 25.98
C ASP A 308 -8.04 -0.56 24.76
N ALA A 309 -9.16 -1.27 24.88
CA ALA A 309 -10.11 -1.44 23.79
C ALA A 309 -10.76 -0.11 23.35
N VAL A 310 -10.94 0.82 24.27
CA VAL A 310 -11.44 2.16 23.98
C VAL A 310 -10.37 3.00 23.26
N ILE A 311 -9.12 2.93 23.71
CA ILE A 311 -7.99 3.61 23.08
C ILE A 311 -7.77 3.07 21.65
N ASP A 312 -7.81 1.76 21.48
CA ASP A 312 -7.66 1.10 20.17
C ASP A 312 -8.76 1.54 19.17
N GLN A 313 -9.98 1.78 19.66
CA GLN A 313 -11.12 2.14 18.81
C GLN A 313 -11.23 3.64 18.56
N PHE A 314 -11.00 4.48 19.54
CA PHE A 314 -11.24 5.92 19.47
C PHE A 314 -9.96 6.77 19.45
N GLY A 315 -8.80 6.14 19.65
CA GLY A 315 -7.51 6.81 19.70
C GLY A 315 -7.12 7.27 21.12
N LYS A 316 -5.85 7.64 21.29
CA LYS A 316 -5.27 8.02 22.61
C LYS A 316 -5.83 9.34 23.16
N ASP A 317 -6.34 10.19 22.27
CA ASP A 317 -6.85 11.51 22.65
C ASP A 317 -8.31 11.47 23.15
N VAL A 318 -8.93 10.28 23.18
CA VAL A 318 -10.28 10.12 23.70
C VAL A 318 -10.33 10.42 25.19
N MET A 319 -11.25 11.31 25.59
CA MET A 319 -11.43 11.66 26.99
C MET A 319 -12.13 10.52 27.72
N MET A 320 -11.44 9.91 28.69
CA MET A 320 -11.95 8.89 29.61
C MET A 320 -12.13 9.52 31.00
N ILE A 321 -13.38 9.63 31.45
CA ILE A 321 -13.73 10.28 32.75
C ILE A 321 -14.12 9.20 33.74
N PRO A 322 -13.35 8.94 34.79
CA PRO A 322 -13.76 8.03 35.88
C PRO A 322 -15.11 8.44 36.49
N CYS A 323 -16.02 7.49 36.64
CA CYS A 323 -17.33 7.74 37.22
C CYS A 323 -17.60 6.98 38.53
N ASP A 324 -16.87 5.90 38.76
CA ASP A 324 -16.80 5.15 40.02
C ASP A 324 -15.49 4.35 40.07
N GLU A 325 -15.26 3.54 41.13
CA GLU A 325 -14.04 2.77 41.32
C GLU A 325 -13.77 1.74 40.17
N GLN A 326 -14.80 1.31 39.47
CA GLN A 326 -14.72 0.23 38.47
C GLN A 326 -15.01 0.70 37.04
N HIS A 327 -15.49 1.93 36.85
CA HIS A 327 -15.96 2.39 35.54
C HIS A 327 -15.48 3.78 35.17
N PHE A 328 -15.39 4.00 33.86
CA PHE A 328 -15.19 5.32 33.28
C PHE A 328 -16.21 5.57 32.16
N ILE A 329 -16.41 6.84 31.83
CA ILE A 329 -17.30 7.31 30.77
C ILE A 329 -16.49 7.87 29.63
N VAL A 330 -16.92 7.53 28.40
CA VAL A 330 -16.43 8.09 27.14
C VAL A 330 -17.59 8.73 26.42
N THR A 331 -17.36 9.91 25.84
CA THR A 331 -18.27 10.53 24.88
C THR A 331 -17.53 10.69 23.57
N ALA A 332 -18.00 10.02 22.52
CA ALA A 332 -17.37 10.02 21.21
C ALA A 332 -18.41 10.18 20.08
N PRO A 333 -18.03 10.86 18.98
CA PRO A 333 -18.86 10.89 17.78
C PRO A 333 -18.83 9.51 17.10
N VAL A 334 -19.97 8.89 16.90
CA VAL A 334 -20.11 7.54 16.33
C VAL A 334 -21.19 7.53 15.25
N GLY A 335 -20.87 6.95 14.08
CA GLY A 335 -21.85 6.58 13.06
C GLY A 335 -22.62 5.34 13.51
N ILE A 336 -23.91 5.49 13.75
CA ILE A 336 -24.73 4.39 14.29
C ILE A 336 -25.01 3.35 13.19
N SER A 337 -24.48 2.15 13.39
CA SER A 337 -24.52 1.07 12.42
C SER A 337 -24.57 -0.29 13.14
N PRO A 338 -25.01 -1.37 12.46
CA PRO A 338 -24.96 -2.72 13.03
C PRO A 338 -23.57 -3.13 13.54
N PRO A 339 -22.43 -2.84 12.85
CA PRO A 339 -21.10 -3.08 13.37
C PRO A 339 -20.79 -2.38 14.70
N PHE A 340 -21.27 -1.15 14.90
CA PHE A 340 -21.10 -0.46 16.18
C PHE A 340 -21.81 -1.22 17.31
N PHE A 341 -23.06 -1.61 17.10
CA PHE A 341 -23.79 -2.38 18.12
C PHE A 341 -23.17 -3.76 18.36
N ALA A 342 -22.70 -4.42 17.31
CA ALA A 342 -21.97 -5.68 17.44
C ALA A 342 -20.70 -5.51 18.28
N TRP A 343 -19.92 -4.44 18.03
CA TRP A 343 -18.71 -4.12 18.81
C TRP A 343 -19.05 -3.89 20.30
N ILE A 344 -20.08 -3.10 20.59
CA ILE A 344 -20.57 -2.92 21.99
C ILE A 344 -20.98 -4.27 22.58
N ALA A 345 -21.72 -5.10 21.84
CA ALA A 345 -22.19 -6.39 22.32
C ALA A 345 -21.05 -7.39 22.65
N THR A 346 -19.88 -7.28 21.99
CA THR A 346 -18.72 -8.15 22.31
C THR A 346 -18.24 -8.04 23.76
N PHE A 347 -18.50 -6.91 24.40
CA PHE A 347 -18.08 -6.68 25.80
C PHE A 347 -19.14 -7.13 26.82
N GLY A 348 -20.32 -7.54 26.39
CA GLY A 348 -21.40 -8.03 27.26
C GLY A 348 -21.79 -6.98 28.32
N ARG A 349 -21.77 -7.39 29.60
CA ARG A 349 -22.18 -6.54 30.72
C ARG A 349 -21.16 -5.45 31.10
N ARG A 350 -19.99 -5.43 30.48
CA ARG A 350 -18.88 -4.52 30.83
C ARG A 350 -18.98 -3.15 30.18
N VAL A 351 -19.96 -2.98 29.26
CA VAL A 351 -20.22 -1.70 28.60
C VAL A 351 -21.72 -1.40 28.59
N LYS A 352 -22.07 -0.10 28.66
CA LYS A 352 -23.45 0.36 28.52
C LYS A 352 -23.49 1.69 27.78
N ILE A 353 -24.34 1.79 26.75
CA ILE A 353 -24.67 3.07 26.13
C ILE A 353 -25.59 3.83 27.09
N LEU A 354 -25.24 5.07 27.41
CA LEU A 354 -25.98 5.92 28.35
C LEU A 354 -26.88 6.92 27.63
N SER A 355 -26.41 7.50 26.53
CA SER A 355 -27.16 8.47 25.74
C SER A 355 -26.56 8.59 24.32
N PRO A 356 -27.28 9.17 23.34
CA PRO A 356 -28.67 9.66 23.40
C PRO A 356 -29.70 8.52 23.37
N GLU A 357 -30.90 8.77 23.87
CA GLU A 357 -31.95 7.74 23.97
C GLU A 357 -32.25 7.02 22.64
N PRO A 358 -32.33 7.68 21.47
CA PRO A 358 -32.53 6.97 20.20
C PRO A 358 -31.46 5.91 19.88
N VAL A 359 -30.24 6.06 20.38
CA VAL A 359 -29.16 5.08 20.22
C VAL A 359 -29.33 3.93 21.21
N VAL A 360 -29.76 4.22 22.44
CA VAL A 360 -30.07 3.23 23.47
C VAL A 360 -31.20 2.32 23.00
N GLU A 361 -32.29 2.91 22.47
CA GLU A 361 -33.42 2.15 21.92
C GLU A 361 -32.99 1.22 20.77
N ARG A 362 -32.23 1.73 19.81
CA ARG A 362 -31.68 0.92 18.71
C ARG A 362 -30.79 -0.22 19.21
N MET A 363 -30.03 -0.02 20.30
CA MET A 363 -29.25 -1.11 20.92
C MET A 363 -30.16 -2.15 21.56
N ARG A 364 -31.23 -1.74 22.23
CA ARG A 364 -32.25 -2.65 22.79
C ARG A 364 -32.89 -3.50 21.69
N ASP A 365 -33.30 -2.86 20.60
CA ASP A 365 -33.88 -3.53 19.44
C ASP A 365 -32.89 -4.52 18.80
N PHE A 366 -31.61 -4.13 18.67
CA PHE A 366 -30.56 -5.01 18.16
C PHE A 366 -30.40 -6.27 19.01
N LEU A 367 -30.36 -6.12 20.33
CA LEU A 367 -30.23 -7.23 21.27
C LEU A 367 -31.49 -8.10 21.28
N GLN A 368 -32.69 -7.48 21.26
CA GLN A 368 -33.96 -8.19 21.27
C GLN A 368 -34.12 -9.08 20.02
N ARG A 369 -33.85 -8.54 18.83
CA ARG A 369 -33.87 -9.33 17.59
C ARG A 369 -32.92 -10.52 17.63
N SER A 370 -31.73 -10.33 18.20
CA SER A 370 -30.77 -11.42 18.36
C SER A 370 -31.28 -12.50 19.33
N MET A 371 -31.93 -12.11 20.43
CA MET A 371 -32.50 -13.03 21.37
C MET A 371 -33.70 -13.82 20.79
N ASP A 372 -34.53 -13.13 19.99
CA ASP A 372 -35.72 -13.75 19.42
C ASP A 372 -35.35 -14.87 18.44
N MET A 373 -34.25 -14.73 17.68
CA MET A 373 -33.74 -15.81 16.81
C MET A 373 -33.45 -17.12 17.58
N TYR A 374 -32.97 -17.04 18.82
CA TYR A 374 -32.65 -18.23 19.64
C TYR A 374 -33.87 -18.78 20.38
N LYS A 375 -35.00 -18.06 20.46
CA LYS A 375 -36.25 -18.57 21.00
C LYS A 375 -37.00 -19.44 20.00
N GLU A 376 -36.97 -19.06 18.72
CA GLU A 376 -37.66 -19.80 17.64
C GLU A 376 -37.07 -21.20 17.40
N ASP A 377 -35.76 -21.37 17.65
CA ASP A 377 -35.09 -22.68 17.50
C ASP A 377 -35.32 -23.66 18.68
N GLY A 378 -35.88 -23.18 19.79
CA GLY A 378 -36.16 -24.00 20.98
C GLY A 378 -37.56 -24.67 21.03
N GLU A 379 -38.44 -24.33 20.08
CA GLU A 379 -39.82 -24.84 20.02
C GLU A 379 -40.08 -25.79 18.82
N LYS A 380 -39.04 -26.37 18.20
CA LYS A 380 -39.19 -27.39 17.14
C LYS A 380 -38.78 -28.76 17.62
#